data_140ba24d5c4bb74d5ff0be766a66d974
#
_entry.id   140ba24d5c4bb74d5ff0be766a66d974
#
_cell.length_a   1.000
_cell.length_b   1.000
_cell.length_c   1.000
_cell.angle_alpha   90.00
_cell.angle_beta   90.00
_cell.angle_gamma   90.00
#
_symmetry.space_group_name_H-M   'P 1'
#
loop_
_entity.id
_entity.type
_entity.pdbx_description
1 polymer ?
#
loop_
_entity_poly.entity_id
_entity_poly.type
_entity_poly.pdbx_seq_one_letter_code
_entity_poly.pdbx_strand_id
1 'polypeptide(L)'
;MDALSTLGFCKRPVKLILQSDEETGSKTSNKETVKFILEKAKNTIAFFNCESCKEEKAWTVSLERKGILRYKFTVTGKAAHSSFCYEGANAILEAAYKIIELEKYKEPDGITCNCGLISGGTAANTVAKECSFVADIRFSTEKEMEEVAEIVQKIAGENKFPETKCECTLVSDRPPMELKEMNKEFFERLNCICDECGLELLKHEKRNGGSDAANITQANIPCIDNIGVLGGRIHSQEEYALLKSLQTSAEYLAAFIYSL
;
A
#
# COMPACT_ATOMS: atom_id res chain seq x y z
N MET A 1 -18.80 -17.91 -10.55
CA MET A 1 -19.14 -19.27 -10.02
C MET A 1 -20.10 -20.02 -10.92
N ASP A 2 -21.19 -19.38 -11.36
CA ASP A 2 -22.19 -20.05 -12.23
C ASP A 2 -21.61 -20.58 -13.54
N ALA A 3 -20.75 -19.81 -14.22
CA ALA A 3 -20.07 -20.25 -15.43
C ALA A 3 -19.24 -21.54 -15.20
N LEU A 4 -18.46 -21.59 -14.12
CA LEU A 4 -17.67 -22.77 -13.77
C LEU A 4 -18.57 -23.98 -13.45
N SER A 5 -19.69 -23.75 -12.76
CA SER A 5 -20.68 -24.80 -12.50
C SER A 5 -21.30 -25.33 -13.79
N THR A 6 -21.68 -24.44 -14.70
CA THR A 6 -22.25 -24.79 -16.02
C THR A 6 -21.25 -25.59 -16.87
N LEU A 7 -19.95 -25.26 -16.78
CA LEU A 7 -18.87 -25.96 -17.46
C LEU A 7 -18.46 -27.28 -16.78
N GLY A 8 -19.14 -27.64 -15.68
CA GLY A 8 -18.84 -28.87 -14.93
C GLY A 8 -17.46 -28.86 -14.25
N PHE A 9 -16.95 -27.68 -13.86
CA PHE A 9 -15.66 -27.57 -13.21
C PHE A 9 -15.65 -28.28 -11.86
N CYS A 10 -14.79 -29.26 -11.69
CA CYS A 10 -14.63 -30.05 -10.47
C CYS A 10 -13.17 -30.38 -10.12
N LYS A 11 -12.21 -29.77 -10.82
CA LYS A 11 -10.78 -30.08 -10.67
C LYS A 11 -10.24 -29.75 -9.28
N ARG A 12 -10.71 -28.64 -8.69
CA ARG A 12 -10.23 -28.14 -7.40
C ARG A 12 -11.22 -27.15 -6.76
N PRO A 13 -11.16 -26.94 -5.44
CA PRO A 13 -12.02 -25.95 -4.79
C PRO A 13 -11.62 -24.51 -5.18
N VAL A 14 -12.62 -23.66 -5.37
CA VAL A 14 -12.47 -22.22 -5.55
C VAL A 14 -12.95 -21.53 -4.28
N LYS A 15 -12.14 -20.60 -3.76
CA LYS A 15 -12.47 -19.79 -2.60
C LYS A 15 -12.76 -18.36 -3.04
N LEU A 16 -13.88 -17.81 -2.63
CA LEU A 16 -14.21 -16.39 -2.76
C LEU A 16 -14.05 -15.74 -1.39
N ILE A 17 -13.24 -14.70 -1.31
CA ILE A 17 -13.04 -13.90 -0.10
C ILE A 17 -13.55 -12.50 -0.39
N LEU A 18 -14.45 -11.99 0.45
CA LEU A 18 -14.94 -10.62 0.43
C LEU A 18 -14.40 -9.90 1.66
N GLN A 19 -13.72 -8.79 1.42
CA GLN A 19 -13.12 -7.95 2.46
C GLN A 19 -13.87 -6.63 2.55
N SER A 20 -14.09 -6.13 3.77
CA SER A 20 -14.84 -4.89 4.02
C SER A 20 -13.99 -3.75 4.58
N ASP A 21 -12.70 -3.97 4.86
CA ASP A 21 -11.82 -3.00 5.53
C ASP A 21 -10.48 -2.76 4.81
N GLU A 22 -10.40 -3.09 3.50
CA GLU A 22 -9.21 -2.87 2.68
C GLU A 22 -8.85 -1.39 2.60
N GLU A 23 -9.82 -0.51 2.34
CA GLU A 23 -9.65 0.94 2.19
C GLU A 23 -9.10 1.63 3.44
N THR A 24 -9.29 1.03 4.59
CA THR A 24 -8.71 1.49 5.86
C THR A 24 -7.35 0.86 6.17
N GLY A 25 -6.81 0.02 5.27
CA GLY A 25 -5.59 -0.76 5.49
C GLY A 25 -5.77 -1.80 6.59
N SER A 26 -6.97 -2.40 6.69
CA SER A 26 -7.37 -3.39 7.70
C SER A 26 -7.22 -2.91 9.16
N LYS A 27 -7.27 -1.59 9.38
CA LYS A 27 -7.22 -1.00 10.73
C LYS A 27 -8.45 -1.33 11.56
N THR A 28 -9.63 -1.40 10.92
CA THR A 28 -10.90 -1.66 11.60
C THR A 28 -10.92 -3.02 12.28
N SER A 29 -10.28 -4.01 11.66
CA SER A 29 -10.11 -5.36 12.20
C SER A 29 -8.79 -5.56 12.96
N ASN A 30 -7.97 -4.50 13.16
CA ASN A 30 -6.62 -4.60 13.71
C ASN A 30 -5.76 -5.67 12.98
N LYS A 31 -5.82 -5.69 11.65
CA LYS A 31 -5.13 -6.65 10.76
C LYS A 31 -5.61 -8.11 10.85
N GLU A 32 -6.67 -8.40 11.58
CA GLU A 32 -7.21 -9.76 11.65
C GLU A 32 -7.75 -10.23 10.29
N THR A 33 -8.30 -9.32 9.47
CA THR A 33 -8.72 -9.64 8.09
C THR A 33 -7.54 -10.10 7.24
N VAL A 34 -6.38 -9.46 7.32
CA VAL A 34 -5.16 -9.88 6.59
C VAL A 34 -4.73 -11.28 7.03
N LYS A 35 -4.71 -11.56 8.34
CA LYS A 35 -4.38 -12.88 8.88
C LYS A 35 -5.35 -13.95 8.37
N PHE A 36 -6.65 -13.65 8.39
CA PHE A 36 -7.69 -14.54 7.86
C PHE A 36 -7.47 -14.83 6.37
N ILE A 37 -7.22 -13.80 5.55
CA ILE A 37 -6.98 -13.97 4.11
C ILE A 37 -5.76 -14.87 3.89
N LEU A 38 -4.64 -14.61 4.57
CA LEU A 38 -3.42 -15.42 4.46
C LEU A 38 -3.65 -16.88 4.89
N GLU A 39 -4.42 -17.11 5.97
CA GLU A 39 -4.79 -18.47 6.38
C GLU A 39 -5.60 -19.19 5.28
N LYS A 40 -6.60 -18.51 4.69
CA LYS A 40 -7.43 -19.09 3.63
C LYS A 40 -6.69 -19.25 2.29
N ALA A 41 -5.72 -18.39 2.02
CA ALA A 41 -4.87 -18.48 0.84
C ALA A 41 -3.78 -19.55 0.94
N LYS A 42 -3.49 -20.04 2.13
CA LYS A 42 -2.48 -21.09 2.34
C LYS A 42 -2.77 -22.32 1.48
N ASN A 43 -1.74 -22.81 0.79
CA ASN A 43 -1.80 -23.95 -0.13
C ASN A 43 -2.69 -23.72 -1.37
N THR A 44 -3.05 -22.50 -1.71
CA THR A 44 -3.66 -22.20 -3.01
C THR A 44 -2.58 -22.13 -4.08
N ILE A 45 -2.97 -22.44 -5.31
CA ILE A 45 -2.04 -22.42 -6.46
C ILE A 45 -1.92 -21.04 -7.10
N ALA A 46 -2.92 -20.19 -6.86
CA ALA A 46 -3.00 -18.84 -7.39
C ALA A 46 -3.98 -17.98 -6.59
N PHE A 47 -3.79 -16.68 -6.66
CA PHE A 47 -4.67 -15.67 -6.08
C PHE A 47 -4.96 -14.57 -7.10
N PHE A 48 -6.23 -14.24 -7.28
CA PHE A 48 -6.69 -13.14 -8.13
C PHE A 48 -7.24 -12.03 -7.24
N ASN A 49 -6.56 -10.88 -7.20
CA ASN A 49 -7.06 -9.71 -6.48
C ASN A 49 -7.88 -8.84 -7.44
N CYS A 50 -9.18 -8.76 -7.19
CA CYS A 50 -10.14 -8.14 -8.09
C CYS A 50 -10.28 -6.62 -7.87
N GLU A 51 -9.17 -5.93 -7.62
CA GLU A 51 -9.14 -4.47 -7.64
C GLU A 51 -9.56 -3.94 -9.01
N SER A 52 -10.17 -2.75 -9.04
CA SER A 52 -10.60 -2.11 -10.28
C SER A 52 -9.40 -1.69 -11.14
N CYS A 53 -9.61 -1.69 -12.44
CA CYS A 53 -8.66 -1.18 -13.41
C CYS A 53 -9.24 0.08 -14.07
N LYS A 54 -8.38 1.06 -14.40
CA LYS A 54 -8.81 2.24 -15.15
C LYS A 54 -9.23 1.86 -16.55
N GLU A 55 -10.28 2.52 -17.06
CA GLU A 55 -10.81 2.25 -18.39
C GLU A 55 -9.76 2.38 -19.49
N GLU A 56 -8.95 3.44 -19.47
CA GLU A 56 -7.86 3.67 -20.43
C GLU A 56 -6.71 2.65 -20.34
N LYS A 57 -6.71 1.85 -19.28
CA LYS A 57 -5.72 0.79 -19.01
C LYS A 57 -6.39 -0.57 -18.93
N ALA A 58 -7.39 -0.80 -19.78
CA ALA A 58 -8.11 -2.06 -19.81
C ALA A 58 -7.15 -3.25 -19.89
N TRP A 59 -7.42 -4.27 -19.08
CA TRP A 59 -6.66 -5.53 -18.97
C TRP A 59 -5.17 -5.33 -18.62
N THR A 60 -4.85 -4.22 -17.95
CA THR A 60 -3.52 -3.98 -17.40
C THR A 60 -3.51 -4.31 -15.91
N VAL A 61 -2.98 -5.49 -15.60
CA VAL A 61 -2.84 -6.00 -14.23
C VAL A 61 -1.61 -5.43 -13.53
N SER A 62 -1.51 -5.61 -12.23
CA SER A 62 -0.33 -5.22 -11.47
C SER A 62 0.39 -6.45 -10.93
N LEU A 63 1.70 -6.48 -11.17
CA LEU A 63 2.63 -7.47 -10.62
C LEU A 63 3.54 -6.84 -9.56
N GLU A 64 3.54 -5.52 -9.50
CA GLU A 64 4.39 -4.71 -8.61
C GLU A 64 3.60 -3.55 -8.01
N ARG A 65 3.75 -3.34 -6.69
CA ARG A 65 3.19 -2.19 -5.98
C ARG A 65 4.13 -1.69 -4.91
N LYS A 66 4.16 -0.37 -4.71
CA LYS A 66 4.90 0.19 -3.58
C LYS A 66 4.24 -0.19 -2.25
N GLY A 67 5.09 -0.53 -1.29
CA GLY A 67 4.73 -0.63 0.11
C GLY A 67 4.53 0.74 0.74
N ILE A 68 3.99 0.76 1.95
CA ILE A 68 3.66 1.97 2.71
C ILE A 68 4.09 1.78 4.15
N LEU A 69 4.85 2.75 4.68
CA LEU A 69 5.03 2.94 6.11
C LEU A 69 4.63 4.36 6.47
N ARG A 70 3.72 4.50 7.43
CA ARG A 70 3.36 5.81 7.98
C ARG A 70 3.83 5.90 9.41
N TYR A 71 4.61 6.91 9.69
CA TYR A 71 5.10 7.20 11.04
C TYR A 71 4.57 8.53 11.55
N LYS A 72 4.13 8.53 12.81
CA LYS A 72 3.85 9.75 13.56
C LYS A 72 5.05 10.07 14.43
N PHE A 73 5.59 11.27 14.24
CA PHE A 73 6.62 11.86 15.09
C PHE A 73 5.96 12.81 16.07
N THR A 74 6.31 12.70 17.34
CA THR A 74 5.88 13.62 18.40
C THR A 74 7.12 14.19 19.05
N VAL A 75 7.34 15.48 18.85
CA VAL A 75 8.47 16.21 19.40
C VAL A 75 8.02 16.99 20.61
N THR A 76 8.75 16.85 21.71
CA THR A 76 8.57 17.62 22.93
C THR A 76 9.79 18.49 23.20
N GLY A 77 9.54 19.70 23.66
CA GLY A 77 10.54 20.69 24.04
C GLY A 77 10.17 21.37 25.34
N LYS A 78 10.58 22.65 25.50
CA LYS A 78 10.37 23.44 26.68
C LYS A 78 9.74 24.79 26.32
N ALA A 79 8.58 25.09 26.88
CA ALA A 79 7.94 26.39 26.69
C ALA A 79 8.72 27.52 27.36
N ALA A 80 8.74 28.70 26.75
CA ALA A 80 9.23 29.93 27.27
C ALA A 80 8.48 31.11 26.62
N HIS A 81 8.47 32.29 27.24
CA HIS A 81 7.95 33.49 26.60
C HIS A 81 8.86 33.88 25.42
N SER A 82 8.29 34.37 24.32
CA SER A 82 9.06 34.67 23.08
C SER A 82 10.20 35.67 23.31
N SER A 83 10.07 36.62 24.25
CA SER A 83 11.13 37.55 24.62
C SER A 83 12.32 36.86 25.33
N PHE A 84 12.13 35.65 25.84
CA PHE A 84 13.14 34.83 26.52
C PHE A 84 13.26 33.46 25.80
N CYS A 85 13.14 33.49 24.46
CA CYS A 85 13.12 32.25 23.68
C CYS A 85 14.36 31.37 23.85
N TYR A 86 15.50 31.95 24.26
CA TYR A 86 16.75 31.25 24.57
C TYR A 86 16.67 30.40 25.86
N GLU A 87 15.65 30.56 26.70
CA GLU A 87 15.38 29.72 27.86
C GLU A 87 14.49 28.51 27.55
N GLY A 88 13.92 28.46 26.34
CA GLY A 88 13.04 27.40 25.84
C GLY A 88 13.72 26.46 24.87
N ALA A 89 13.04 25.32 24.55
CA ALA A 89 13.42 24.40 23.50
C ALA A 89 12.25 24.26 22.54
N ASN A 90 12.42 24.71 21.29
CA ASN A 90 11.33 24.83 20.33
C ASN A 90 11.07 23.50 19.60
N ALA A 91 9.97 22.84 19.96
CA ALA A 91 9.55 21.59 19.35
C ALA A 91 9.20 21.72 17.85
N ILE A 92 8.67 22.86 17.42
CA ILE A 92 8.39 23.11 15.98
C ILE A 92 9.69 23.19 15.20
N LEU A 93 10.72 23.84 15.74
CA LEU A 93 12.02 23.95 15.05
C LEU A 93 12.71 22.59 14.92
N GLU A 94 12.68 21.76 15.97
CA GLU A 94 13.20 20.39 15.92
C GLU A 94 12.42 19.54 14.90
N ALA A 95 11.08 19.61 14.89
CA ALA A 95 10.24 18.92 13.92
C ALA A 95 10.57 19.35 12.48
N ALA A 96 10.80 20.64 12.24
CA ALA A 96 11.16 21.16 10.93
C ALA A 96 12.48 20.56 10.42
N TYR A 97 13.51 20.42 11.28
CA TYR A 97 14.75 19.75 10.88
C TYR A 97 14.54 18.28 10.53
N LYS A 98 13.74 17.55 11.31
CA LYS A 98 13.42 16.15 11.00
C LYS A 98 12.65 16.00 9.69
N ILE A 99 11.71 16.90 9.42
CA ILE A 99 10.97 16.95 8.15
C ILE A 99 11.93 17.19 6.98
N ILE A 100 12.87 18.15 7.11
CA ILE A 100 13.86 18.43 6.06
C ILE A 100 14.73 17.19 5.76
N GLU A 101 15.12 16.42 6.79
CA GLU A 101 15.90 15.19 6.59
C GLU A 101 15.07 14.10 5.88
N LEU A 102 13.82 13.89 6.27
CA LEU A 102 12.91 12.91 5.66
C LEU A 102 12.55 13.31 4.22
N GLU A 103 12.30 14.58 3.95
CA GLU A 103 11.89 15.09 2.64
C GLU A 103 13.02 15.07 1.58
N LYS A 104 14.23 14.62 1.94
CA LYS A 104 15.32 14.33 0.99
C LYS A 104 15.04 13.09 0.13
N TYR A 105 14.22 12.17 0.62
CA TYR A 105 13.87 10.94 -0.10
C TYR A 105 12.75 11.20 -1.10
N LYS A 106 13.11 11.36 -2.37
CA LYS A 106 12.20 11.75 -3.47
C LYS A 106 12.45 10.94 -4.75
N GLU A 107 12.91 9.70 -4.62
CA GLU A 107 13.22 8.85 -5.75
C GLU A 107 11.95 8.19 -6.30
N PRO A 108 11.50 8.52 -7.53
CA PRO A 108 10.24 7.99 -8.07
C PRO A 108 10.19 6.46 -8.10
N ASP A 109 11.29 5.81 -8.44
CA ASP A 109 11.41 4.35 -8.54
C ASP A 109 11.91 3.68 -7.25
N GLY A 110 12.43 4.46 -6.30
CA GLY A 110 12.92 4.05 -5.00
C GLY A 110 12.05 4.54 -3.85
N ILE A 111 12.72 4.96 -2.76
CA ILE A 111 12.07 5.47 -1.56
C ILE A 111 11.57 6.90 -1.79
N THR A 112 10.29 7.13 -1.48
CA THR A 112 9.71 8.48 -1.45
C THR A 112 9.13 8.75 -0.06
N CYS A 113 9.31 9.97 0.44
CA CYS A 113 8.74 10.44 1.70
C CYS A 113 7.94 11.71 1.48
N ASN A 114 6.80 11.82 2.14
CA ASN A 114 5.97 13.02 2.19
C ASN A 114 5.50 13.27 3.62
N CYS A 115 5.87 14.42 4.19
CA CYS A 115 5.41 14.87 5.49
C CYS A 115 4.18 15.78 5.32
N GLY A 116 3.02 15.16 5.07
CA GLY A 116 1.80 15.86 4.65
C GLY A 116 0.97 16.47 5.77
N LEU A 117 1.25 16.15 7.03
CA LEU A 117 0.51 16.67 8.19
C LEU A 117 1.48 17.14 9.27
N ILE A 118 1.27 18.35 9.79
CA ILE A 118 2.01 18.92 10.92
C ILE A 118 1.06 19.74 11.81
N SER A 119 1.26 19.65 13.14
CA SER A 119 0.54 20.45 14.13
C SER A 119 1.45 20.73 15.32
N GLY A 120 1.46 21.96 15.84
CA GLY A 120 2.30 22.29 16.99
C GLY A 120 2.11 23.73 17.47
N GLY A 121 2.60 23.98 18.71
CA GLY A 121 2.50 25.28 19.36
C GLY A 121 1.09 25.61 19.90
N THR A 122 1.00 26.67 20.67
CA THR A 122 -0.25 27.17 21.30
C THR A 122 -0.52 28.64 21.04
N ALA A 123 0.52 29.46 20.99
CA ALA A 123 0.43 30.89 20.75
C ALA A 123 1.73 31.45 20.15
N ALA A 124 1.63 32.49 19.35
CA ALA A 124 2.77 33.10 18.66
C ALA A 124 3.84 33.68 19.59
N ASN A 125 3.46 34.07 20.80
CA ASN A 125 4.35 34.65 21.81
C ASN A 125 4.91 33.60 22.79
N THR A 126 4.84 32.33 22.47
CA THR A 126 5.30 31.21 23.31
C THR A 126 6.13 30.23 22.48
N VAL A 127 7.33 29.86 22.97
CA VAL A 127 8.13 28.78 22.39
C VAL A 127 7.33 27.48 22.44
N ALA A 128 7.20 26.82 21.30
CA ALA A 128 6.38 25.63 21.19
C ALA A 128 6.94 24.46 22.01
N LYS A 129 6.15 23.99 22.99
CA LYS A 129 6.50 22.81 23.81
C LYS A 129 6.26 21.50 23.07
N GLU A 130 5.29 21.46 22.16
CA GLU A 130 4.93 20.24 21.41
C GLU A 130 4.77 20.54 19.94
N CYS A 131 5.18 19.57 19.12
CA CYS A 131 4.88 19.52 17.69
C CYS A 131 4.75 18.06 17.27
N SER A 132 3.78 17.75 16.42
CA SER A 132 3.68 16.43 15.81
C SER A 132 3.51 16.53 14.30
N PHE A 133 4.06 15.55 13.57
CA PHE A 133 3.87 15.43 12.14
C PHE A 133 3.75 13.98 11.73
N VAL A 134 3.23 13.73 10.52
CA VAL A 134 3.09 12.39 9.94
C VAL A 134 3.86 12.33 8.63
N ALA A 135 4.73 11.32 8.52
CA ALA A 135 5.45 10.97 7.31
C ALA A 135 4.79 9.74 6.65
N ASP A 136 4.39 9.86 5.37
CA ASP A 136 3.99 8.75 4.49
C ASP A 136 5.19 8.39 3.62
N ILE A 137 5.72 7.17 3.81
CA ILE A 137 6.92 6.71 3.14
C ILE A 137 6.56 5.53 2.25
N ARG A 138 6.98 5.57 0.98
CA ARG A 138 6.74 4.54 -0.03
C ARG A 138 8.06 3.93 -0.47
N PHE A 139 8.04 2.64 -0.77
CA PHE A 139 9.21 1.86 -1.16
C PHE A 139 8.77 0.69 -2.06
N SER A 140 9.70 0.09 -2.81
CA SER A 140 9.41 -0.92 -3.81
C SER A 140 9.78 -2.34 -3.39
N THR A 141 10.69 -2.49 -2.42
CA THR A 141 11.25 -3.79 -2.01
C THR A 141 11.22 -3.97 -0.50
N GLU A 142 11.28 -5.22 -0.03
CA GLU A 142 11.45 -5.54 1.40
C GLU A 142 12.73 -4.95 1.97
N LYS A 143 13.80 -4.97 1.19
CA LYS A 143 15.08 -4.36 1.57
C LYS A 143 14.94 -2.86 1.81
N GLU A 144 14.24 -2.16 0.92
CA GLU A 144 13.96 -0.73 1.11
C GLU A 144 13.04 -0.49 2.32
N MET A 145 12.12 -1.41 2.64
CA MET A 145 11.30 -1.34 3.84
C MET A 145 12.15 -1.38 5.12
N GLU A 146 13.15 -2.26 5.17
CA GLU A 146 14.10 -2.32 6.28
C GLU A 146 14.95 -1.05 6.35
N GLU A 147 15.45 -0.57 5.22
CA GLU A 147 16.20 0.69 5.13
C GLU A 147 15.38 1.88 5.62
N VAL A 148 14.11 1.99 5.25
CA VAL A 148 13.19 3.03 5.74
C VAL A 148 13.06 2.97 7.27
N ALA A 149 12.94 1.77 7.85
CA ALA A 149 12.86 1.63 9.30
C ALA A 149 14.12 2.16 10.00
N GLU A 150 15.31 1.86 9.46
CA GLU A 150 16.59 2.37 9.96
C GLU A 150 16.71 3.88 9.83
N ILE A 151 16.37 4.44 8.68
CA ILE A 151 16.34 5.89 8.42
C ILE A 151 15.45 6.61 9.43
N VAL A 152 14.23 6.11 9.61
CA VAL A 152 13.25 6.69 10.54
C VAL A 152 13.76 6.64 11.97
N GLN A 153 14.31 5.51 12.42
CA GLN A 153 14.86 5.37 13.78
C GLN A 153 16.04 6.31 14.00
N LYS A 154 16.92 6.44 13.02
CA LYS A 154 18.06 7.37 13.09
C LYS A 154 17.57 8.80 13.21
N ILE A 155 16.69 9.26 12.33
CA ILE A 155 16.16 10.64 12.34
C ILE A 155 15.39 10.91 13.64
N ALA A 156 14.62 9.95 14.15
CA ALA A 156 13.91 10.10 15.41
C ALA A 156 14.87 10.24 16.60
N GLY A 157 15.94 9.44 16.63
CA GLY A 157 16.91 9.41 17.72
C GLY A 157 17.90 10.57 17.73
N GLU A 158 18.20 11.18 16.58
CA GLU A 158 19.14 12.30 16.47
C GLU A 158 18.41 13.64 16.62
N ASN A 159 18.58 14.31 17.76
CA ASN A 159 18.01 15.65 17.98
C ASN A 159 19.01 16.74 17.62
N LYS A 160 18.55 17.74 16.86
CA LYS A 160 19.34 18.93 16.56
C LYS A 160 19.53 19.80 17.80
N PHE A 161 18.50 19.84 18.65
CA PHE A 161 18.49 20.59 19.91
C PHE A 161 18.48 19.61 21.09
N PRO A 162 19.52 19.59 21.96
CA PRO A 162 19.66 18.61 23.04
C PRO A 162 18.53 18.58 24.07
N GLU A 163 17.83 19.72 24.24
CA GLU A 163 16.71 19.84 25.19
C GLU A 163 15.37 19.37 24.62
N THR A 164 15.34 18.90 23.36
CA THR A 164 14.16 18.30 22.74
C THR A 164 14.19 16.78 22.84
N LYS A 165 13.00 16.16 22.79
CA LYS A 165 12.84 14.72 22.69
C LYS A 165 11.89 14.41 21.53
N CYS A 166 12.14 13.32 20.82
CA CYS A 166 11.28 12.87 19.76
C CYS A 166 10.89 11.40 19.99
N GLU A 167 9.60 11.14 19.97
CA GLU A 167 9.02 9.80 19.91
C GLU A 167 8.48 9.55 18.50
N CYS A 168 8.72 8.36 17.99
CA CYS A 168 8.25 7.95 16.67
C CYS A 168 7.43 6.67 16.80
N THR A 169 6.21 6.68 16.27
CA THR A 169 5.30 5.52 16.29
C THR A 169 4.86 5.15 14.89
N LEU A 170 4.89 3.86 14.56
CA LEU A 170 4.32 3.34 13.33
C LEU A 170 2.79 3.37 13.44
N VAL A 171 2.13 4.08 12.52
CA VAL A 171 0.66 4.23 12.52
C VAL A 171 -0.05 3.46 11.41
N SER A 172 0.70 3.05 10.39
CA SER A 172 0.19 2.19 9.32
C SER A 172 1.34 1.57 8.56
N ASP A 173 1.17 0.31 8.18
CA ASP A 173 2.10 -0.43 7.35
C ASP A 173 1.36 -1.24 6.28
N ARG A 174 1.99 -1.40 5.13
CA ARG A 174 1.62 -2.34 4.09
C ARG A 174 2.91 -2.76 3.36
N PRO A 175 3.18 -4.07 3.19
CA PRO A 175 4.39 -4.51 2.51
C PRO A 175 4.39 -4.11 1.02
N PRO A 176 5.52 -4.16 0.34
CA PRO A 176 5.57 -4.00 -1.11
C PRO A 176 5.09 -5.29 -1.80
N MET A 177 4.47 -5.14 -2.95
CA MET A 177 4.30 -6.24 -3.90
C MET A 177 5.49 -6.23 -4.85
N GLU A 178 6.50 -7.02 -4.54
CA GLU A 178 7.68 -7.12 -5.40
C GLU A 178 7.42 -8.00 -6.63
N LEU A 179 8.10 -7.70 -7.73
CA LEU A 179 8.09 -8.52 -8.92
C LEU A 179 8.88 -9.82 -8.69
N LYS A 180 8.22 -10.81 -8.11
CA LYS A 180 8.78 -12.15 -7.92
C LYS A 180 8.67 -12.99 -9.20
N GLU A 181 9.62 -13.91 -9.43
CA GLU A 181 9.63 -14.77 -10.62
C GLU A 181 8.33 -15.59 -10.74
N MET A 182 7.83 -16.10 -9.63
CA MET A 182 6.55 -16.83 -9.60
C MET A 182 5.38 -16.02 -10.16
N ASN A 183 5.35 -14.70 -9.98
CA ASN A 183 4.28 -13.84 -10.50
C ASN A 183 4.46 -13.58 -12.00
N LYS A 184 5.71 -13.52 -12.50
CA LYS A 184 6.00 -13.43 -13.93
C LYS A 184 5.57 -14.70 -14.65
N GLU A 185 6.01 -15.87 -14.16
CA GLU A 185 5.62 -17.17 -14.71
C GLU A 185 4.09 -17.35 -14.70
N PHE A 186 3.45 -16.91 -13.62
CA PHE A 186 1.99 -16.93 -13.50
C PHE A 186 1.33 -16.01 -14.54
N PHE A 187 1.80 -14.79 -14.71
CA PHE A 187 1.33 -13.87 -15.73
C PHE A 187 1.48 -14.41 -17.16
N GLU A 188 2.63 -14.98 -17.49
CA GLU A 188 2.87 -15.61 -18.79
C GLU A 188 1.90 -16.77 -19.04
N ARG A 189 1.68 -17.62 -18.03
CA ARG A 189 0.70 -18.70 -18.11
C ARG A 189 -0.72 -18.19 -18.36
N LEU A 190 -1.12 -17.08 -17.70
CA LEU A 190 -2.44 -16.48 -17.93
C LEU A 190 -2.57 -15.94 -19.35
N ASN A 191 -1.50 -15.36 -19.92
CA ASN A 191 -1.50 -14.91 -21.31
C ASN A 191 -1.58 -16.07 -22.32
N CYS A 192 -0.97 -17.23 -22.04
CA CYS A 192 -1.21 -18.43 -22.85
C CYS A 192 -2.70 -18.83 -22.83
N ILE A 193 -3.34 -18.80 -21.67
CA ILE A 193 -4.78 -19.09 -21.55
C ILE A 193 -5.62 -18.04 -22.31
N CYS A 194 -5.24 -16.76 -22.26
CA CYS A 194 -5.91 -15.72 -23.03
C CYS A 194 -5.88 -16.05 -24.53
N ASP A 195 -4.71 -16.40 -25.07
CA ASP A 195 -4.53 -16.75 -26.48
C ASP A 195 -5.37 -17.97 -26.86
N GLU A 196 -5.31 -19.05 -26.07
CA GLU A 196 -6.09 -20.27 -26.26
C GLU A 196 -7.61 -20.04 -26.25
N CYS A 197 -8.08 -19.08 -25.43
CA CYS A 197 -9.49 -18.76 -25.28
C CYS A 197 -9.98 -17.61 -26.18
N GLY A 198 -9.09 -17.01 -27.00
CA GLY A 198 -9.41 -15.85 -27.84
C GLY A 198 -9.73 -14.58 -27.06
N LEU A 199 -9.17 -14.44 -25.84
CA LEU A 199 -9.27 -13.24 -25.03
C LEU A 199 -8.13 -12.26 -25.38
N GLU A 200 -8.33 -10.98 -25.10
CA GLU A 200 -7.25 -9.99 -25.22
C GLU A 200 -6.12 -10.32 -24.22
N LEU A 201 -4.87 -10.22 -24.66
CA LEU A 201 -3.72 -10.48 -23.79
C LEU A 201 -3.66 -9.44 -22.66
N LEU A 202 -3.33 -9.89 -21.47
CA LEU A 202 -3.06 -9.02 -20.33
C LEU A 202 -1.77 -8.22 -20.56
N LYS A 203 -1.78 -6.97 -20.16
CA LYS A 203 -0.60 -6.12 -19.98
C LYS A 203 -0.30 -6.00 -18.50
N HIS A 204 0.90 -5.60 -18.12
CA HIS A 204 1.21 -5.32 -16.73
C HIS A 204 1.89 -3.98 -16.56
N GLU A 205 1.72 -3.39 -15.38
CA GLU A 205 2.39 -2.16 -14.95
C GLU A 205 2.73 -2.19 -13.47
N LYS A 206 3.76 -1.43 -13.08
CA LYS A 206 4.04 -1.10 -11.70
C LYS A 206 3.08 0.00 -11.23
N ARG A 207 2.54 -0.14 -10.02
CA ARG A 207 1.65 0.87 -9.41
C ARG A 207 2.21 1.40 -8.11
N ASN A 208 1.98 2.70 -7.85
CA ASN A 208 2.48 3.38 -6.65
C ASN A 208 1.53 3.26 -5.43
N GLY A 209 0.30 2.82 -5.63
CA GLY A 209 -0.66 2.57 -4.55
C GLY A 209 -0.46 1.19 -3.93
N GLY A 210 -0.65 1.08 -2.61
CA GLY A 210 -0.64 -0.22 -1.93
C GLY A 210 -1.88 -1.05 -2.27
N SER A 211 -1.82 -2.36 -2.05
CA SER A 211 -2.92 -3.31 -2.19
C SER A 211 -2.68 -4.52 -1.29
N ASP A 212 -3.73 -5.23 -0.91
CA ASP A 212 -3.60 -6.45 -0.11
C ASP A 212 -3.01 -7.63 -0.89
N ALA A 213 -2.95 -7.54 -2.23
CA ALA A 213 -2.18 -8.46 -3.09
C ALA A 213 -0.70 -8.54 -2.66
N ALA A 214 -0.15 -7.48 -2.07
CA ALA A 214 1.20 -7.48 -1.53
C ALA A 214 1.37 -8.54 -0.42
N ASN A 215 0.41 -8.68 0.49
CA ASN A 215 0.46 -9.69 1.55
C ASN A 215 0.48 -11.12 0.99
N ILE A 216 -0.23 -11.35 -0.10
CA ILE A 216 -0.29 -12.66 -0.80
C ILE A 216 1.04 -12.97 -1.48
N THR A 217 1.61 -11.98 -2.17
CA THR A 217 2.93 -12.11 -2.82
C THR A 217 4.03 -12.36 -1.79
N GLN A 218 3.97 -11.71 -0.61
CA GLN A 218 4.89 -11.94 0.51
C GLN A 218 4.77 -13.37 1.06
N ALA A 219 3.57 -13.94 1.06
CA ALA A 219 3.33 -15.33 1.45
C ALA A 219 3.79 -16.36 0.38
N ASN A 220 4.47 -15.93 -0.69
CA ASN A 220 4.93 -16.73 -1.82
C ASN A 220 3.79 -17.50 -2.52
N ILE A 221 2.65 -16.85 -2.71
CA ILE A 221 1.52 -17.35 -3.48
C ILE A 221 1.46 -16.55 -4.78
N PRO A 222 1.44 -17.21 -5.96
CA PRO A 222 1.31 -16.53 -7.25
C PRO A 222 0.05 -15.64 -7.25
N CYS A 223 0.24 -14.36 -7.54
CA CYS A 223 -0.83 -13.37 -7.45
C CYS A 223 -0.74 -12.36 -8.59
N ILE A 224 -1.89 -12.03 -9.17
CA ILE A 224 -2.06 -10.82 -9.98
C ILE A 224 -3.09 -9.91 -9.33
N ASP A 225 -2.93 -8.63 -9.55
CA ASP A 225 -3.79 -7.59 -9.01
C ASP A 225 -4.43 -6.77 -10.12
N ASN A 226 -5.57 -6.11 -9.85
CA ASN A 226 -6.35 -5.34 -10.83
C ASN A 226 -6.96 -6.16 -11.97
N ILE A 227 -7.44 -7.37 -11.70
CA ILE A 227 -8.21 -8.18 -12.65
C ILE A 227 -9.73 -7.96 -12.50
N GLY A 228 -10.14 -6.97 -11.71
CA GLY A 228 -11.54 -6.64 -11.50
C GLY A 228 -12.17 -5.82 -12.63
N VAL A 229 -13.19 -5.06 -12.29
CA VAL A 229 -13.95 -4.25 -13.25
C VAL A 229 -13.15 -3.05 -13.77
N LEU A 230 -13.47 -2.61 -14.97
CA LEU A 230 -13.00 -1.33 -15.49
C LEU A 230 -13.86 -0.19 -14.93
N GLY A 231 -13.21 0.90 -14.56
CA GLY A 231 -13.90 2.04 -13.98
C GLY A 231 -12.99 3.26 -13.85
N GLY A 232 -13.42 4.22 -13.08
CA GLY A 232 -12.65 5.44 -12.85
C GLY A 232 -13.15 6.27 -11.70
N ARG A 233 -12.44 7.40 -11.47
CA ARG A 233 -12.73 8.36 -10.39
C ARG A 233 -12.75 7.73 -8.99
N ILE A 234 -11.92 6.69 -8.79
CA ILE A 234 -11.80 5.97 -7.51
C ILE A 234 -11.57 6.95 -6.34
N HIS A 235 -12.15 6.63 -5.17
CA HIS A 235 -12.13 7.47 -3.96
C HIS A 235 -12.85 8.81 -4.10
N SER A 236 -13.81 8.94 -5.05
CA SER A 236 -14.63 10.13 -5.19
C SER A 236 -16.14 9.77 -5.17
N GLN A 237 -17.00 10.79 -4.98
CA GLN A 237 -18.45 10.60 -5.05
C GLN A 237 -18.94 10.28 -6.48
N GLU A 238 -18.08 10.44 -7.47
CA GLU A 238 -18.35 10.19 -8.88
C GLU A 238 -17.70 8.88 -9.36
N GLU A 239 -17.30 8.01 -8.43
CA GLU A 239 -16.73 6.70 -8.74
C GLU A 239 -17.73 5.86 -9.56
N TYR A 240 -17.24 5.23 -10.62
CA TYR A 240 -18.06 4.42 -11.50
C TYR A 240 -17.34 3.14 -11.94
N ALA A 241 -18.14 2.14 -12.31
CA ALA A 241 -17.69 0.93 -13.00
C ALA A 241 -18.49 0.72 -14.30
N LEU A 242 -17.82 0.21 -15.33
CA LEU A 242 -18.46 -0.13 -16.61
C LEU A 242 -19.15 -1.48 -16.49
N LEU A 243 -20.48 -1.53 -16.60
CA LEU A 243 -21.23 -2.78 -16.46
C LEU A 243 -20.77 -3.88 -17.43
N LYS A 244 -20.41 -3.51 -18.67
CA LYS A 244 -19.88 -4.48 -19.65
C LYS A 244 -18.61 -5.16 -19.17
N SER A 245 -17.76 -4.47 -18.41
CA SER A 245 -16.51 -5.04 -17.91
C SER A 245 -16.73 -6.10 -16.82
N LEU A 246 -17.86 -6.10 -16.11
CA LEU A 246 -18.22 -7.16 -15.18
C LEU A 246 -18.28 -8.53 -15.88
N GLN A 247 -18.96 -8.57 -17.05
CA GLN A 247 -19.04 -9.79 -17.83
C GLN A 247 -17.64 -10.22 -18.32
N THR A 248 -16.90 -9.30 -18.91
CA THR A 248 -15.57 -9.62 -19.46
C THR A 248 -14.58 -10.04 -18.37
N SER A 249 -14.56 -9.37 -17.21
CA SER A 249 -13.74 -9.81 -16.06
C SER A 249 -14.12 -11.20 -15.58
N ALA A 250 -15.43 -11.53 -15.58
CA ALA A 250 -15.89 -12.87 -15.22
C ALA A 250 -15.47 -13.93 -16.27
N GLU A 251 -15.42 -13.58 -17.55
CA GLU A 251 -14.91 -14.44 -18.63
C GLU A 251 -13.42 -14.75 -18.43
N TYR A 252 -12.57 -13.75 -18.16
CA TYR A 252 -11.17 -13.94 -17.81
C TYR A 252 -11.00 -14.86 -16.61
N LEU A 253 -11.66 -14.55 -15.49
CA LEU A 253 -11.55 -15.35 -14.27
C LEU A 253 -12.05 -16.78 -14.46
N ALA A 254 -13.13 -16.99 -15.24
CA ALA A 254 -13.62 -18.33 -15.55
C ALA A 254 -12.62 -19.11 -16.40
N ALA A 255 -12.06 -18.51 -17.45
CA ALA A 255 -11.04 -19.11 -18.29
C ALA A 255 -9.79 -19.50 -17.48
N PHE A 256 -9.28 -18.59 -16.65
CA PHE A 256 -8.11 -18.83 -15.81
C PHE A 256 -8.35 -19.94 -14.80
N ILE A 257 -9.44 -19.89 -14.04
CA ILE A 257 -9.75 -20.91 -13.02
C ILE A 257 -9.97 -22.29 -13.66
N TYR A 258 -10.60 -22.33 -14.85
CA TYR A 258 -10.86 -23.59 -15.55
C TYR A 258 -9.59 -24.23 -16.10
N SER A 259 -8.64 -23.43 -16.58
CA SER A 259 -7.42 -23.88 -17.26
C SER A 259 -6.22 -24.08 -16.33
N LEU A 260 -6.21 -23.44 -15.16
CA LEU A 260 -5.20 -23.68 -14.14
C LEU A 260 -5.38 -25.05 -13.49
#